data_efdb3dbeb2eaecea084d56bfd713e1a6
#
_entry.id   efdb3dbeb2eaecea084d56bfd713e1a6
#
_cell.length_a   1.000
_cell.length_b   1.000
_cell.length_c   1.000
_cell.angle_alpha   90.00
_cell.angle_beta   90.00
_cell.angle_gamma   90.00
#
_symmetry.space_group_name_H-M   'P 1'
#
loop_
_entity.id
_entity.type
_entity.pdbx_description
1 polymer ?
#
loop_
_entity_poly.entity_id
_entity_poly.type
_entity_poly.pdbx_seq_one_letter_code
_entity_poly.pdbx_strand_id
1 'polypeptide(L)'
;MPHNHSILRSVSVITGVTAALVACSDNSTTTPTLSSAYVETKLVSDVSTLGAKTVDPNLANPWGLAFNPTGILWVSDNHSHKSTLYDGTGTKLALVVTIPSAKGATDGSPTGIVFNSTTDFVIPGGSKASFIFAGEDGTIAAWSGGPNAVIVADRSSNDAVYKGLAMAPNGGANFLYATNFKKNEVDVFDKTFKFVSSFTDKTVPAGFAPFGIHAIGGQLYVTFAKQKAPDNEDDQAGAGNGYVDVFNADGTMVKRLVSKGNLNSPWAVVTAPANFGSAAGDLLIGNFGDGRIGAYDATTGAFRGFLHDSTSTPITIPGLWDLTFGVGSAPATTLFFSAGPNDENDGLLGTLTAK
;
A
#
# COMPACT_ATOMS: atom_id res chain seq x y z
N MET A 1 -24.52 -82.83 -46.62
CA MET A 1 -25.78 -83.33 -46.09
C MET A 1 -25.51 -83.64 -44.62
N PRO A 2 -26.21 -83.20 -43.63
CA PRO A 2 -27.57 -82.69 -43.53
C PRO A 2 -27.67 -81.26 -42.89
N HIS A 3 -28.87 -80.75 -43.04
CA HIS A 3 -29.36 -79.46 -42.51
C HIS A 3 -29.47 -79.43 -41.00
N ASN A 4 -29.21 -78.25 -40.39
CA ASN A 4 -29.71 -77.95 -39.03
C ASN A 4 -30.27 -76.50 -38.98
N HIS A 5 -31.56 -76.45 -38.70
CA HIS A 5 -32.31 -75.23 -38.51
C HIS A 5 -32.00 -74.67 -37.10
N SER A 6 -31.64 -73.37 -37.04
CA SER A 6 -31.51 -72.63 -35.77
C SER A 6 -32.62 -71.57 -35.68
N ILE A 7 -33.40 -71.69 -34.66
CA ILE A 7 -34.54 -70.82 -34.31
C ILE A 7 -34.01 -69.53 -33.75
N LEU A 8 -34.32 -68.43 -34.41
CA LEU A 8 -34.11 -67.05 -33.83
C LEU A 8 -35.14 -66.77 -32.76
N ARG A 9 -34.68 -66.53 -31.56
CA ARG A 9 -35.48 -65.89 -30.48
C ARG A 9 -35.16 -64.38 -30.44
N SER A 10 -36.16 -63.60 -30.79
CA SER A 10 -36.11 -62.10 -30.64
C SER A 10 -36.14 -61.75 -29.18
N VAL A 11 -35.10 -61.06 -28.71
CA VAL A 11 -35.07 -60.40 -27.41
C VAL A 11 -35.31 -58.89 -27.64
N SER A 12 -36.45 -58.40 -27.19
CA SER A 12 -36.76 -56.96 -27.18
C SER A 12 -35.98 -56.30 -26.06
N VAL A 13 -35.02 -55.45 -26.37
CA VAL A 13 -34.33 -54.58 -25.42
C VAL A 13 -35.12 -53.27 -25.32
N ILE A 14 -35.73 -53.01 -24.16
CA ILE A 14 -36.34 -51.73 -23.83
C ILE A 14 -35.20 -50.80 -23.39
N THR A 15 -34.85 -49.86 -24.24
CA THR A 15 -33.89 -48.79 -23.92
C THR A 15 -34.64 -47.72 -23.12
N GLY A 16 -34.45 -47.72 -21.81
CA GLY A 16 -34.88 -46.61 -20.93
C GLY A 16 -33.97 -45.37 -21.15
N VAL A 17 -34.51 -44.32 -21.71
CA VAL A 17 -33.86 -43.02 -21.81
C VAL A 17 -33.98 -42.33 -20.44
N THR A 18 -32.91 -42.38 -19.68
CA THR A 18 -32.78 -41.54 -18.46
C THR A 18 -32.40 -40.13 -18.89
N ALA A 19 -33.36 -39.19 -18.86
CA ALA A 19 -33.07 -37.78 -18.99
C ALA A 19 -32.32 -37.29 -17.78
N ALA A 20 -31.01 -37.09 -17.90
CA ALA A 20 -30.22 -36.40 -16.92
C ALA A 20 -30.58 -34.90 -17.01
N LEU A 21 -31.33 -34.42 -16.01
CA LEU A 21 -31.48 -33.00 -15.76
C LEU A 21 -30.11 -32.41 -15.33
N VAL A 22 -29.42 -31.80 -16.29
CA VAL A 22 -28.28 -30.93 -15.96
C VAL A 22 -28.86 -29.68 -15.31
N ALA A 23 -28.80 -29.64 -13.98
CA ALA A 23 -29.01 -28.41 -13.24
C ALA A 23 -27.83 -27.50 -13.58
N CYS A 24 -28.05 -26.52 -14.45
CA CYS A 24 -27.18 -25.35 -14.55
C CYS A 24 -27.24 -24.65 -13.20
N SER A 25 -26.25 -24.90 -12.35
CA SER A 25 -25.99 -24.01 -11.23
C SER A 25 -25.45 -22.73 -11.83
N ASP A 26 -26.26 -21.69 -11.88
CA ASP A 26 -25.81 -20.33 -12.11
C ASP A 26 -24.81 -19.99 -10.97
N ASN A 27 -23.53 -20.22 -11.24
CA ASN A 27 -22.44 -19.79 -10.40
C ASN A 27 -22.23 -18.29 -10.66
N SER A 28 -23.24 -17.47 -10.35
CA SER A 28 -23.06 -16.03 -10.22
C SER A 28 -22.16 -15.82 -9.01
N THR A 29 -20.85 -15.73 -9.24
CA THR A 29 -19.89 -15.29 -8.23
C THR A 29 -20.18 -13.83 -7.91
N THR A 30 -21.14 -13.59 -7.01
CA THR A 30 -21.38 -12.25 -6.48
C THR A 30 -20.10 -11.80 -5.77
N THR A 31 -19.52 -10.70 -6.20
CA THR A 31 -18.41 -10.07 -5.49
C THR A 31 -18.84 -9.82 -4.03
N PRO A 32 -18.07 -10.28 -3.02
CA PRO A 32 -18.42 -10.01 -1.63
C PRO A 32 -18.55 -8.50 -1.40
N THR A 33 -19.53 -8.11 -0.60
CA THR A 33 -19.81 -6.71 -0.28
C THR A 33 -19.81 -6.55 1.25
N LEU A 34 -19.12 -5.53 1.74
CA LEU A 34 -19.15 -5.14 3.14
C LEU A 34 -20.57 -4.64 3.49
N SER A 35 -21.02 -4.84 4.73
CA SER A 35 -22.33 -4.38 5.18
C SER A 35 -22.35 -2.91 5.63
N SER A 36 -21.17 -2.36 6.03
CA SER A 36 -21.06 -0.95 6.43
C SER A 36 -20.68 -0.07 5.25
N ALA A 37 -21.37 1.08 5.16
CA ALA A 37 -20.95 2.18 4.31
C ALA A 37 -19.87 3.02 4.99
N TYR A 38 -19.12 3.76 4.17
CA TYR A 38 -18.07 4.68 4.63
C TYR A 38 -18.31 6.07 4.07
N VAL A 39 -17.84 7.08 4.80
CA VAL A 39 -17.98 8.50 4.42
C VAL A 39 -16.58 9.06 4.18
N GLU A 40 -16.36 9.56 2.96
CA GLU A 40 -15.17 10.33 2.60
C GLU A 40 -15.30 11.78 3.07
N THR A 41 -14.21 12.32 3.62
CA THR A 41 -14.06 13.75 3.93
C THR A 41 -12.73 14.25 3.40
N LYS A 42 -12.76 15.21 2.49
CA LYS A 42 -11.56 15.87 1.96
C LYS A 42 -11.11 16.94 2.93
N LEU A 43 -9.92 16.77 3.52
CA LEU A 43 -9.39 17.65 4.56
C LEU A 43 -8.54 18.77 3.96
N VAL A 44 -7.54 18.42 3.16
CA VAL A 44 -6.58 19.35 2.58
C VAL A 44 -6.35 19.00 1.12
N SER A 45 -6.21 19.99 0.27
CA SER A 45 -5.75 19.82 -1.11
C SER A 45 -4.80 20.96 -1.50
N ASP A 46 -3.97 20.75 -2.51
CA ASP A 46 -3.08 21.81 -3.03
C ASP A 46 -3.83 22.83 -3.88
N VAL A 47 -4.97 22.45 -4.47
CA VAL A 47 -5.81 23.29 -5.32
C VAL A 47 -7.26 23.34 -4.82
N SER A 48 -7.91 24.52 -4.96
CA SER A 48 -9.29 24.71 -4.48
C SER A 48 -10.35 23.89 -5.25
N THR A 49 -10.04 23.48 -6.47
CA THR A 49 -10.93 22.71 -7.36
C THR A 49 -11.29 21.33 -6.83
N LEU A 50 -10.49 20.76 -5.94
CA LEU A 50 -10.76 19.47 -5.32
C LEU A 50 -11.78 19.55 -4.16
N GLY A 51 -12.14 20.76 -3.71
CA GLY A 51 -13.20 20.98 -2.73
C GLY A 51 -12.85 20.52 -1.30
N ALA A 52 -11.58 20.49 -0.94
CA ALA A 52 -11.17 20.20 0.43
C ALA A 52 -11.42 21.40 1.38
N LYS A 53 -11.44 21.14 2.69
CA LYS A 53 -11.66 22.18 3.73
C LYS A 53 -10.55 23.22 3.75
N THR A 54 -9.31 22.81 3.52
CA THR A 54 -8.09 23.63 3.54
C THR A 54 -7.36 23.52 2.21
N VAL A 55 -6.79 24.64 1.74
CA VAL A 55 -5.89 24.62 0.58
C VAL A 55 -4.47 24.89 1.05
N ASP A 56 -3.55 23.97 0.73
CA ASP A 56 -2.12 24.08 0.99
C ASP A 56 -1.31 23.73 -0.27
N PRO A 57 -0.80 24.72 -1.00
CA PRO A 57 -0.02 24.46 -2.23
C PRO A 57 1.22 23.59 -2.06
N ASN A 58 1.66 23.32 -0.81
CA ASN A 58 2.76 22.40 -0.56
C ASN A 58 2.35 20.93 -0.57
N LEU A 59 1.05 20.63 -0.46
CA LEU A 59 0.54 19.24 -0.48
C LEU A 59 0.47 18.68 -1.92
N ALA A 60 1.51 18.85 -2.73
CA ALA A 60 1.51 18.39 -4.12
C ALA A 60 1.95 16.93 -4.22
N ASN A 61 1.10 16.07 -4.80
CA ASN A 61 1.29 14.62 -4.92
C ASN A 61 1.75 13.98 -3.60
N PRO A 62 0.91 13.98 -2.54
CA PRO A 62 1.28 13.43 -1.25
C PRO A 62 1.27 11.88 -1.29
N TRP A 63 2.39 11.27 -0.84
CA TRP A 63 2.57 9.82 -0.78
C TRP A 63 2.43 9.29 0.64
N GLY A 64 3.54 9.05 1.33
CA GLY A 64 3.58 8.41 2.64
C GLY A 64 3.00 9.28 3.77
N LEU A 65 2.38 8.62 4.72
CA LEU A 65 1.75 9.19 5.91
C LEU A 65 2.36 8.62 7.19
N ALA A 66 2.75 9.45 8.15
CA ALA A 66 3.19 8.98 9.45
C ALA A 66 2.71 9.91 10.56
N PHE A 67 2.04 9.33 11.57
CA PHE A 67 1.69 10.05 12.79
C PHE A 67 2.84 10.06 13.80
N ASN A 68 3.05 11.18 14.47
CA ASN A 68 3.75 11.16 15.76
C ASN A 68 2.77 10.71 16.87
N PRO A 69 3.26 10.34 18.06
CA PRO A 69 2.41 9.88 19.15
C PRO A 69 1.39 10.90 19.66
N THR A 70 1.57 12.20 19.38
CA THR A 70 0.64 13.25 19.82
C THR A 70 -0.53 13.46 18.85
N GLY A 71 -0.52 12.81 17.69
CA GLY A 71 -1.57 12.91 16.68
C GLY A 71 -1.32 13.94 15.58
N ILE A 72 -0.08 14.37 15.40
CA ILE A 72 0.31 15.18 14.24
C ILE A 72 0.71 14.27 13.10
N LEU A 73 0.02 14.41 11.98
CA LEU A 73 0.27 13.69 10.73
C LEU A 73 1.33 14.41 9.91
N TRP A 74 2.37 13.69 9.55
CA TRP A 74 3.41 14.10 8.62
C TRP A 74 3.15 13.45 7.27
N VAL A 75 3.34 14.21 6.20
CA VAL A 75 3.05 13.82 4.82
C VAL A 75 4.30 13.98 3.98
N SER A 76 4.61 13.00 3.16
CA SER A 76 5.65 13.11 2.12
C SER A 76 5.04 13.74 0.87
N ASP A 77 5.35 15.00 0.60
CA ASP A 77 4.81 15.74 -0.56
C ASP A 77 5.81 15.65 -1.71
N ASN A 78 5.62 14.65 -2.56
CA ASN A 78 6.59 14.23 -3.57
C ASN A 78 6.94 15.35 -4.54
N HIS A 79 5.95 16.01 -5.14
CA HIS A 79 6.17 17.04 -6.16
C HIS A 79 6.54 18.42 -5.59
N SER A 80 6.26 18.70 -4.33
CA SER A 80 6.72 19.95 -3.71
C SER A 80 8.07 19.82 -3.02
N HIS A 81 8.64 18.60 -2.96
CA HIS A 81 9.94 18.33 -2.34
C HIS A 81 9.96 18.62 -0.84
N LYS A 82 8.83 18.34 -0.17
CA LYS A 82 8.60 18.75 1.21
C LYS A 82 7.98 17.62 2.04
N SER A 83 7.90 17.89 3.33
CA SER A 83 6.97 17.23 4.22
C SER A 83 6.15 18.31 4.96
N THR A 84 4.84 18.23 4.82
CA THR A 84 3.87 19.08 5.50
C THR A 84 3.24 18.37 6.68
N LEU A 85 2.69 19.16 7.62
CA LEU A 85 2.17 18.67 8.88
C LEU A 85 0.75 19.14 9.10
N TYR A 86 -0.12 18.22 9.54
CA TYR A 86 -1.52 18.52 9.85
C TYR A 86 -1.94 17.87 11.16
N ASP A 87 -2.91 18.47 11.84
CA ASP A 87 -3.62 17.79 12.92
C ASP A 87 -4.68 16.82 12.36
N GLY A 88 -5.34 16.06 13.24
CA GLY A 88 -6.37 15.08 12.85
C GLY A 88 -7.63 15.69 12.20
N THR A 89 -7.75 17.02 12.13
CA THR A 89 -8.86 17.73 11.46
C THR A 89 -8.46 18.32 10.10
N GLY A 90 -7.18 18.19 9.73
CA GLY A 90 -6.61 18.79 8.53
C GLY A 90 -6.15 20.25 8.70
N THR A 91 -6.03 20.72 9.94
CA THR A 91 -5.46 22.05 10.22
C THR A 91 -3.94 21.99 10.01
N LYS A 92 -3.45 22.84 9.09
CA LYS A 92 -2.02 22.93 8.79
C LYS A 92 -1.21 23.48 9.97
N LEU A 93 -0.07 22.86 10.26
CA LEU A 93 0.94 23.40 11.19
C LEU A 93 1.94 24.28 10.41
N ALA A 94 2.58 25.22 11.16
CA ALA A 94 3.50 26.19 10.55
C ALA A 94 4.80 25.56 10.02
N LEU A 95 5.24 24.42 10.56
CA LEU A 95 6.45 23.76 10.12
C LEU A 95 6.23 23.10 8.75
N VAL A 96 7.15 23.37 7.83
CA VAL A 96 7.29 22.69 6.55
C VAL A 96 8.75 22.28 6.45
N VAL A 97 9.00 21.02 6.13
CA VAL A 97 10.36 20.47 6.07
C VAL A 97 10.75 20.24 4.61
N THR A 98 11.88 20.79 4.19
CA THR A 98 12.45 20.54 2.86
C THR A 98 13.18 19.21 2.85
N ILE A 99 12.92 18.37 1.84
CA ILE A 99 13.57 17.08 1.64
C ILE A 99 14.63 17.23 0.55
N PRO A 100 15.90 16.95 0.86
CA PRO A 100 16.99 17.06 -0.10
C PRO A 100 17.04 15.89 -1.09
N SER A 101 17.60 16.11 -2.28
CA SER A 101 17.92 15.08 -3.26
C SER A 101 19.34 14.52 -3.10
N ALA A 102 19.65 13.42 -3.79
CA ALA A 102 20.98 12.79 -3.83
C ALA A 102 22.15 13.74 -4.14
N LYS A 103 21.88 14.82 -4.87
CA LYS A 103 22.89 15.82 -5.23
C LYS A 103 22.99 16.95 -4.19
N GLY A 104 22.29 16.84 -3.07
CA GLY A 104 22.26 17.83 -2.01
C GLY A 104 21.48 19.11 -2.38
N ALA A 105 20.71 19.08 -3.45
CA ALA A 105 19.75 20.13 -3.81
C ALA A 105 18.47 20.00 -2.95
N THR A 106 17.54 20.91 -3.10
CA THR A 106 16.29 20.99 -2.31
C THR A 106 15.08 20.44 -3.08
N ASP A 107 15.32 19.52 -3.98
CA ASP A 107 14.39 18.95 -4.95
C ASP A 107 14.24 17.41 -4.82
N GLY A 108 14.37 16.88 -3.61
CA GLY A 108 14.15 15.45 -3.34
C GLY A 108 12.68 15.10 -3.55
N SER A 109 12.41 13.89 -4.06
CA SER A 109 11.05 13.37 -4.27
C SER A 109 10.71 12.36 -3.16
N PRO A 110 10.25 12.82 -1.97
CA PRO A 110 9.96 11.93 -0.86
C PRO A 110 8.75 11.04 -1.15
N THR A 111 8.86 9.78 -0.75
CA THR A 111 7.86 8.73 -0.96
C THR A 111 7.38 8.16 0.37
N GLY A 112 7.87 6.99 0.79
CA GLY A 112 7.56 6.41 2.10
C GLY A 112 8.14 7.22 3.25
N ILE A 113 7.43 7.25 4.38
CA ILE A 113 7.84 7.93 5.61
C ILE A 113 7.60 7.05 6.83
N VAL A 114 8.48 7.13 7.83
CA VAL A 114 8.28 6.49 9.13
C VAL A 114 8.57 7.45 10.27
N PHE A 115 7.79 7.34 11.37
CA PHE A 115 8.11 7.95 12.65
C PHE A 115 9.04 7.02 13.45
N ASN A 116 10.17 7.55 13.93
CA ASN A 116 11.10 6.78 14.76
C ASN A 116 10.82 7.02 16.26
N SER A 117 10.19 6.05 16.89
CA SER A 117 9.94 6.04 18.34
C SER A 117 11.12 5.51 19.16
N THR A 118 12.19 4.99 18.53
CA THR A 118 13.32 4.33 19.15
C THR A 118 14.44 5.31 19.49
N THR A 119 15.52 4.83 20.11
CA THR A 119 16.77 5.60 20.34
C THR A 119 17.78 5.41 19.21
N ASP A 120 17.50 4.53 18.27
CA ASP A 120 18.34 4.27 17.10
C ASP A 120 18.18 5.36 16.02
N PHE A 121 18.88 5.25 14.92
CA PHE A 121 18.83 6.20 13.81
C PHE A 121 19.25 7.61 14.18
N VAL A 122 20.44 7.69 14.79
CA VAL A 122 21.07 8.98 15.10
C VAL A 122 21.71 9.56 13.84
N ILE A 123 21.30 10.78 13.48
CA ILE A 123 21.85 11.51 12.32
C ILE A 123 23.33 11.81 12.61
N PRO A 124 24.26 11.56 11.68
CA PRO A 124 25.68 11.83 11.87
C PRO A 124 25.94 13.29 12.32
N GLY A 125 26.60 13.44 13.47
CA GLY A 125 26.87 14.76 14.09
C GLY A 125 25.66 15.48 14.66
N GLY A 126 24.49 14.81 14.73
CA GLY A 126 23.22 15.38 15.18
C GLY A 126 22.50 14.57 16.26
N SER A 127 21.20 14.78 16.32
CA SER A 127 20.29 14.10 17.23
C SER A 127 19.68 12.85 16.57
N LYS A 128 18.95 12.07 17.37
CA LYS A 128 18.08 11.00 16.88
C LYS A 128 17.07 11.55 15.86
N ALA A 129 16.95 10.89 14.70
CA ALA A 129 15.90 11.19 13.74
C ALA A 129 14.52 10.97 14.37
N SER A 130 13.60 11.88 14.17
CA SER A 130 12.18 11.71 14.52
C SER A 130 11.37 11.18 13.34
N PHE A 131 11.67 11.66 12.15
CA PHE A 131 11.06 11.18 10.91
C PHE A 131 12.14 10.82 9.88
N ILE A 132 11.88 9.78 9.12
CA ILE A 132 12.79 9.25 8.11
C ILE A 132 11.99 9.06 6.83
N PHE A 133 12.55 9.46 5.70
CA PHE A 133 11.92 9.50 4.38
C PHE A 133 12.73 8.67 3.40
N ALA A 134 12.06 7.94 2.54
CA ALA A 134 12.66 7.39 1.32
C ALA A 134 12.44 8.39 0.16
N GLY A 135 13.30 8.36 -0.84
CA GLY A 135 13.20 9.20 -2.03
C GLY A 135 13.34 8.41 -3.32
N GLU A 136 12.64 8.84 -4.37
CA GLU A 136 12.69 8.16 -5.68
C GLU A 136 14.09 8.21 -6.31
N ASP A 137 14.92 9.14 -5.90
CA ASP A 137 16.32 9.24 -6.32
C ASP A 137 17.27 8.25 -5.61
N GLY A 138 16.71 7.29 -4.86
CA GLY A 138 17.48 6.28 -4.13
C GLY A 138 18.10 6.77 -2.83
N THR A 139 17.58 7.86 -2.26
CA THR A 139 18.06 8.40 -0.98
C THR A 139 17.19 7.99 0.20
N ILE A 140 17.81 7.99 1.39
CA ILE A 140 17.12 8.03 2.69
C ILE A 140 17.48 9.36 3.33
N ALA A 141 16.46 10.16 3.63
CA ALA A 141 16.61 11.42 4.35
C ALA A 141 16.04 11.29 5.78
N ALA A 142 16.61 12.03 6.73
CA ALA A 142 16.20 11.99 8.13
C ALA A 142 16.06 13.39 8.70
N TRP A 143 15.09 13.57 9.60
CA TRP A 143 14.79 14.83 10.25
C TRP A 143 14.78 14.69 11.77
N SER A 144 15.43 15.64 12.45
CA SER A 144 15.46 15.72 13.93
C SER A 144 15.15 17.11 14.47
N GLY A 145 14.82 18.07 13.58
CA GLY A 145 14.52 19.46 13.92
C GLY A 145 14.90 20.43 12.83
N GLY A 146 14.35 21.65 12.88
CA GLY A 146 14.61 22.71 11.90
C GLY A 146 13.82 22.57 10.60
N PRO A 147 14.13 23.39 9.58
CA PRO A 147 13.35 23.45 8.33
C PRO A 147 13.77 22.43 7.28
N ASN A 148 14.85 21.68 7.47
CA ASN A 148 15.39 20.77 6.46
C ASN A 148 15.66 19.39 7.04
N ALA A 149 15.36 18.35 6.29
CA ALA A 149 15.92 17.00 6.49
C ALA A 149 17.34 16.93 5.93
N VAL A 150 18.07 15.87 6.24
CA VAL A 150 19.43 15.61 5.74
C VAL A 150 19.52 14.22 5.16
N ILE A 151 20.31 14.02 4.09
CA ILE A 151 20.59 12.71 3.53
C ILE A 151 21.44 11.91 4.53
N VAL A 152 21.00 10.72 4.86
CA VAL A 152 21.69 9.78 5.77
C VAL A 152 22.13 8.50 5.09
N ALA A 153 21.53 8.17 3.95
CA ALA A 153 21.99 7.13 3.03
C ALA A 153 21.70 7.54 1.58
N ASP A 154 22.60 7.19 0.67
CA ASP A 154 22.50 7.49 -0.76
C ASP A 154 22.90 6.27 -1.57
N ARG A 155 21.94 5.74 -2.34
CA ARG A 155 22.11 4.62 -3.26
C ARG A 155 21.76 5.00 -4.70
N SER A 156 21.73 6.30 -5.00
CA SER A 156 21.46 6.83 -6.34
C SER A 156 22.47 6.28 -7.38
N SER A 157 23.74 6.14 -7.00
CA SER A 157 24.78 5.55 -7.86
C SER A 157 24.54 4.05 -8.16
N ASN A 158 23.68 3.38 -7.40
CA ASN A 158 23.23 2.01 -7.63
C ASN A 158 21.92 1.97 -8.43
N ASP A 159 21.45 3.10 -8.92
CA ASP A 159 20.22 3.21 -9.72
C ASP A 159 18.99 2.73 -8.92
N ALA A 160 18.97 3.02 -7.61
CA ALA A 160 17.85 2.70 -6.74
C ALA A 160 16.70 3.71 -6.94
N VAL A 161 15.45 3.21 -6.90
CA VAL A 161 14.22 4.02 -6.91
C VAL A 161 13.34 3.54 -5.76
N TYR A 162 13.28 4.33 -4.68
CA TYR A 162 12.53 3.94 -3.50
C TYR A 162 11.08 4.44 -3.56
N LYS A 163 10.12 3.52 -3.30
CA LYS A 163 8.68 3.84 -3.32
C LYS A 163 8.04 3.75 -1.92
N GLY A 164 8.37 2.75 -1.12
CA GLY A 164 7.85 2.58 0.24
C GLY A 164 8.97 2.53 1.28
N LEU A 165 8.64 2.82 2.55
CA LEU A 165 9.56 2.74 3.69
C LEU A 165 8.86 2.16 4.91
N ALA A 166 9.48 1.19 5.56
CA ALA A 166 9.04 0.66 6.84
C ALA A 166 10.20 0.60 7.85
N MET A 167 9.87 0.57 9.13
CA MET A 167 10.81 0.34 10.22
C MET A 167 10.32 -0.82 11.07
N ALA A 168 11.18 -1.81 11.33
CA ALA A 168 10.86 -2.93 12.19
C ALA A 168 12.07 -3.43 12.97
N PRO A 169 11.88 -4.03 14.17
CA PRO A 169 12.95 -4.66 14.92
C PRO A 169 13.33 -6.03 14.32
N ASN A 170 14.62 -6.34 14.31
CA ASN A 170 15.15 -7.65 13.97
C ASN A 170 16.36 -7.96 14.86
N GLY A 171 16.36 -9.11 15.55
CA GLY A 171 17.49 -9.55 16.37
C GLY A 171 17.91 -8.58 17.49
N GLY A 172 16.98 -7.76 18.02
CA GLY A 172 17.25 -6.80 19.08
C GLY A 172 17.77 -5.43 18.60
N ALA A 173 17.80 -5.17 17.30
CA ALA A 173 18.10 -3.88 16.69
C ALA A 173 16.97 -3.45 15.77
N ASN A 174 16.86 -2.15 15.48
CA ASN A 174 15.89 -1.64 14.51
C ASN A 174 16.52 -1.48 13.14
N PHE A 175 15.74 -1.77 12.09
CA PHE A 175 16.15 -1.67 10.70
C PHE A 175 15.13 -0.86 9.91
N LEU A 176 15.59 -0.21 8.84
CA LEU A 176 14.74 0.37 7.80
C LEU A 176 14.69 -0.57 6.61
N TYR A 177 13.55 -0.60 5.97
CA TYR A 177 13.25 -1.41 4.79
C TYR A 177 12.66 -0.50 3.73
N ALA A 178 13.40 -0.27 2.64
CA ALA A 178 12.97 0.56 1.52
C ALA A 178 12.69 -0.30 0.28
N THR A 179 11.50 -0.22 -0.28
CA THR A 179 11.20 -0.91 -1.53
C THR A 179 11.93 -0.25 -2.69
N ASN A 180 12.92 -0.94 -3.25
CA ASN A 180 13.66 -0.53 -4.43
C ASN A 180 12.97 -1.08 -5.66
N PHE A 181 11.99 -0.30 -6.15
CA PHE A 181 11.07 -0.75 -7.20
C PHE A 181 11.81 -1.09 -8.49
N LYS A 182 12.73 -0.24 -8.92
CA LYS A 182 13.50 -0.42 -10.16
C LYS A 182 14.35 -1.69 -10.13
N LYS A 183 14.92 -2.04 -8.96
CA LYS A 183 15.80 -3.21 -8.79
C LYS A 183 15.06 -4.49 -8.40
N ASN A 184 13.75 -4.43 -8.17
CA ASN A 184 12.93 -5.56 -7.70
C ASN A 184 13.46 -6.16 -6.39
N GLU A 185 13.75 -5.33 -5.42
CA GLU A 185 14.23 -5.75 -4.10
C GLU A 185 13.77 -4.79 -3.00
N VAL A 186 13.85 -5.23 -1.75
CA VAL A 186 13.72 -4.40 -0.56
C VAL A 186 15.11 -4.22 0.01
N ASP A 187 15.61 -2.98 0.01
CA ASP A 187 16.88 -2.61 0.61
C ASP A 187 16.74 -2.47 2.12
N VAL A 188 17.71 -3.02 2.86
CA VAL A 188 17.72 -3.04 4.32
C VAL A 188 18.86 -2.18 4.84
N PHE A 189 18.52 -1.26 5.76
CA PHE A 189 19.50 -0.39 6.42
C PHE A 189 19.51 -0.65 7.93
N ASP A 190 20.69 -0.70 8.53
CA ASP A 190 20.85 -0.86 9.97
C ASP A 190 20.52 0.45 10.73
N LYS A 191 20.54 0.38 12.05
CA LYS A 191 20.25 1.51 12.96
C LYS A 191 21.19 2.72 12.79
N THR A 192 22.24 2.61 12.00
CA THR A 192 23.17 3.69 11.65
C THR A 192 22.98 4.20 10.22
N PHE A 193 21.87 3.82 9.57
CA PHE A 193 21.55 4.10 8.16
C PHE A 193 22.46 3.43 7.14
N LYS A 194 23.29 2.48 7.55
CA LYS A 194 24.17 1.74 6.64
C LYS A 194 23.36 0.66 5.93
N PHE A 195 23.46 0.60 4.60
CA PHE A 195 22.96 -0.52 3.82
C PHE A 195 23.64 -1.83 4.24
N VAL A 196 22.86 -2.88 4.48
CA VAL A 196 23.38 -4.17 4.98
C VAL A 196 23.02 -5.35 4.08
N SER A 197 21.84 -5.34 3.45
CA SER A 197 21.37 -6.43 2.58
C SER A 197 20.18 -6.00 1.76
N SER A 198 19.75 -6.86 0.86
CA SER A 198 18.44 -6.75 0.21
C SER A 198 17.76 -8.13 0.13
N PHE A 199 16.45 -8.14 -0.03
CA PHE A 199 15.65 -9.36 -0.25
C PHE A 199 14.50 -9.08 -1.22
N THR A 200 13.95 -10.14 -1.80
CA THR A 200 12.72 -10.10 -2.62
C THR A 200 12.08 -11.49 -2.64
N ASP A 201 10.84 -11.57 -3.09
CA ASP A 201 10.23 -12.85 -3.43
C ASP A 201 10.51 -13.21 -4.89
N LYS A 202 11.36 -14.22 -5.09
CA LYS A 202 11.71 -14.75 -6.42
C LYS A 202 10.58 -15.54 -7.08
N THR A 203 9.46 -15.78 -6.39
CA THR A 203 8.29 -16.51 -6.93
C THR A 203 7.23 -15.57 -7.50
N VAL A 204 7.35 -14.24 -7.28
CA VAL A 204 6.56 -13.24 -7.99
C VAL A 204 6.98 -13.26 -9.47
N PRO A 205 6.02 -13.25 -10.42
CA PRO A 205 6.35 -13.24 -11.83
C PRO A 205 7.27 -12.08 -12.24
N ALA A 206 8.13 -12.31 -13.21
CA ALA A 206 9.00 -11.27 -13.76
C ALA A 206 8.19 -10.05 -14.22
N GLY A 207 8.74 -8.85 -14.01
CA GLY A 207 8.10 -7.58 -14.30
C GLY A 207 7.18 -7.07 -13.18
N PHE A 208 7.21 -7.70 -12.00
CA PHE A 208 6.63 -7.17 -10.77
C PHE A 208 7.74 -6.87 -9.77
N ALA A 209 7.58 -5.81 -8.98
CA ALA A 209 8.56 -5.37 -8.00
C ALA A 209 7.91 -4.89 -6.70
N PRO A 210 8.64 -4.93 -5.55
CA PRO A 210 8.18 -4.36 -4.29
C PRO A 210 7.82 -2.88 -4.45
N PHE A 211 6.58 -2.50 -4.11
CA PHE A 211 6.05 -1.17 -4.32
C PHE A 211 5.81 -0.44 -3.00
N GLY A 212 4.85 -0.88 -2.18
CA GLY A 212 4.67 -0.41 -0.82
C GLY A 212 5.21 -1.41 0.20
N ILE A 213 5.43 -0.96 1.43
CA ILE A 213 5.85 -1.80 2.55
C ILE A 213 5.37 -1.24 3.88
N HIS A 214 4.76 -2.08 4.72
CA HIS A 214 4.25 -1.68 6.03
C HIS A 214 4.63 -2.72 7.10
N ALA A 215 5.05 -2.24 8.27
CA ALA A 215 5.36 -3.09 9.42
C ALA A 215 4.09 -3.28 10.26
N ILE A 216 3.56 -4.49 10.31
CA ILE A 216 2.34 -4.85 11.05
C ILE A 216 2.64 -6.07 11.92
N GLY A 217 2.45 -5.96 13.24
CA GLY A 217 2.62 -7.08 14.17
C GLY A 217 4.02 -7.69 14.17
N GLY A 218 5.06 -6.91 13.86
CA GLY A 218 6.46 -7.36 13.76
C GLY A 218 6.83 -8.05 12.45
N GLN A 219 5.90 -8.11 11.50
CA GLN A 219 6.13 -8.61 10.14
C GLN A 219 6.09 -7.48 9.13
N LEU A 220 6.69 -7.68 7.95
CA LEU A 220 6.69 -6.76 6.83
C LEU A 220 5.67 -7.24 5.79
N TYR A 221 4.67 -6.42 5.52
CA TYR A 221 3.72 -6.61 4.43
C TYR A 221 4.23 -5.83 3.24
N VAL A 222 4.68 -6.54 2.21
CA VAL A 222 5.24 -5.97 0.99
C VAL A 222 4.23 -6.13 -0.14
N THR A 223 3.83 -5.03 -0.73
CA THR A 223 3.02 -5.05 -1.94
C THR A 223 3.93 -5.07 -3.17
N PHE A 224 3.48 -5.72 -4.22
CA PHE A 224 4.16 -5.77 -5.51
C PHE A 224 3.26 -5.20 -6.57
N ALA A 225 3.79 -4.30 -7.39
CA ALA A 225 3.13 -3.76 -8.57
C ALA A 225 3.87 -4.17 -9.84
N LYS A 226 3.16 -4.15 -10.98
CA LYS A 226 3.78 -4.42 -12.26
C LYS A 226 4.60 -3.23 -12.70
N GLN A 227 5.85 -3.45 -13.07
CA GLN A 227 6.75 -2.41 -13.57
C GLN A 227 6.37 -1.97 -14.99
N LYS A 228 6.45 -0.70 -15.28
CA LYS A 228 6.27 -0.11 -16.60
C LYS A 228 7.61 -0.10 -17.34
N ALA A 229 7.72 -0.98 -18.34
CA ALA A 229 8.92 -1.04 -19.17
C ALA A 229 9.01 0.20 -20.11
N PRO A 230 10.23 0.60 -20.54
CA PRO A 230 11.54 -0.05 -20.30
C PRO A 230 12.23 0.39 -19.02
N ASP A 231 11.87 1.53 -18.41
CA ASP A 231 12.62 2.17 -17.34
C ASP A 231 12.42 1.49 -16.00
N ASN A 232 11.27 0.85 -15.80
CA ASN A 232 10.89 0.12 -14.58
C ASN A 232 10.91 1.01 -13.32
N GLU A 233 10.72 2.30 -13.44
CA GLU A 233 10.68 3.26 -12.35
C GLU A 233 9.26 3.46 -11.83
N ASP A 234 8.26 3.36 -12.73
CA ASP A 234 6.84 3.49 -12.43
C ASP A 234 6.09 2.18 -12.55
N ASP A 235 4.90 2.13 -11.95
CA ASP A 235 4.00 1.00 -12.08
C ASP A 235 3.17 1.06 -13.36
N GLN A 236 2.70 -0.10 -13.76
CA GLN A 236 1.70 -0.27 -14.81
C GLN A 236 0.38 -0.69 -14.20
N ALA A 237 -0.54 0.25 -14.03
CA ALA A 237 -1.88 -0.04 -13.55
C ALA A 237 -2.61 -1.07 -14.44
N GLY A 238 -3.47 -1.87 -13.82
CA GLY A 238 -4.29 -2.88 -14.48
C GLY A 238 -4.89 -3.86 -13.48
N ALA A 239 -6.09 -4.33 -13.75
CA ALA A 239 -6.76 -5.32 -12.91
C ALA A 239 -5.93 -6.59 -12.75
N GLY A 240 -5.69 -7.03 -11.52
CA GLY A 240 -4.82 -8.17 -11.20
C GLY A 240 -3.32 -7.86 -11.26
N ASN A 241 -2.91 -6.61 -11.47
CA ASN A 241 -1.52 -6.20 -11.44
C ASN A 241 -1.06 -5.92 -10.00
N GLY A 242 -1.05 -6.97 -9.16
CA GLY A 242 -0.58 -6.84 -7.80
C GLY A 242 -0.44 -8.16 -7.05
N TYR A 243 0.42 -8.14 -6.02
CA TYR A 243 0.58 -9.20 -5.01
C TYR A 243 0.81 -8.56 -3.65
N VAL A 244 0.53 -9.29 -2.59
CA VAL A 244 0.91 -8.91 -1.22
C VAL A 244 1.55 -10.11 -0.56
N ASP A 245 2.80 -9.96 -0.18
CA ASP A 245 3.59 -10.98 0.52
C ASP A 245 3.93 -10.53 1.94
N VAL A 246 4.02 -11.50 2.83
CA VAL A 246 4.38 -11.29 4.23
C VAL A 246 5.77 -11.86 4.47
N PHE A 247 6.66 -11.05 5.05
CA PHE A 247 8.03 -11.42 5.41
C PHE A 247 8.25 -11.23 6.91
N ASN A 248 9.16 -11.99 7.47
CA ASN A 248 9.78 -11.65 8.75
C ASN A 248 10.75 -10.48 8.54
N ALA A 249 11.09 -9.79 9.63
CA ALA A 249 12.03 -8.67 9.57
C ALA A 249 13.47 -9.07 9.14
N ASP A 250 13.82 -10.36 9.16
CA ASP A 250 15.10 -10.88 8.62
C ASP A 250 15.07 -11.07 7.09
N GLY A 251 13.95 -10.74 6.42
CA GLY A 251 13.75 -10.90 4.99
C GLY A 251 13.31 -12.29 4.56
N THR A 252 13.07 -13.22 5.49
CA THR A 252 12.54 -14.54 5.16
C THR A 252 11.04 -14.46 4.86
N MET A 253 10.62 -15.00 3.74
CA MET A 253 9.21 -15.01 3.32
C MET A 253 8.40 -15.94 4.23
N VAL A 254 7.29 -15.43 4.77
CA VAL A 254 6.31 -16.21 5.54
C VAL A 254 5.27 -16.82 4.62
N LYS A 255 4.65 -16.00 3.79
CA LYS A 255 3.61 -16.42 2.83
C LYS A 255 3.33 -15.35 1.78
N ARG A 256 2.78 -15.80 0.64
CA ARG A 256 2.01 -14.93 -0.25
C ARG A 256 0.59 -14.84 0.31
N LEU A 257 0.16 -13.65 0.68
CA LEU A 257 -1.16 -13.43 1.28
C LEU A 257 -2.22 -13.20 0.21
N VAL A 258 -1.96 -12.32 -0.76
CA VAL A 258 -2.91 -12.01 -1.84
C VAL A 258 -2.20 -12.05 -3.19
N SER A 259 -2.88 -12.62 -4.20
CA SER A 259 -2.38 -12.70 -5.58
C SER A 259 -3.41 -12.15 -6.55
N LYS A 260 -3.04 -11.15 -7.33
CA LYS A 260 -3.86 -10.64 -8.45
C LYS A 260 -5.29 -10.25 -8.02
N GLY A 261 -6.32 -10.76 -8.69
CA GLY A 261 -7.73 -10.54 -8.35
C GLY A 261 -8.10 -9.05 -8.36
N ASN A 262 -8.48 -8.52 -7.21
CA ASN A 262 -8.89 -7.12 -7.02
C ASN A 262 -7.72 -6.16 -6.73
N LEU A 263 -6.47 -6.64 -6.78
CA LEU A 263 -5.28 -5.80 -6.68
C LEU A 263 -4.98 -5.09 -8.01
N ASN A 264 -4.61 -3.82 -7.90
CA ASN A 264 -4.24 -2.98 -9.04
C ASN A 264 -3.20 -1.95 -8.58
N SER A 265 -1.92 -2.25 -8.79
CA SER A 265 -0.79 -1.49 -8.25
C SER A 265 -1.00 -1.15 -6.76
N PRO A 266 -1.11 -2.18 -5.87
CA PRO A 266 -1.36 -1.95 -4.44
C PRO A 266 -0.15 -1.27 -3.80
N TRP A 267 -0.38 -0.20 -3.00
CA TRP A 267 0.69 0.48 -2.26
C TRP A 267 0.46 0.38 -0.76
N ALA A 268 -0.67 0.87 -0.25
CA ALA A 268 -0.96 0.92 1.18
C ALA A 268 -1.45 -0.43 1.72
N VAL A 269 -1.03 -0.75 2.95
CA VAL A 269 -1.55 -1.89 3.72
C VAL A 269 -1.69 -1.48 5.18
N VAL A 270 -2.89 -1.58 5.74
CA VAL A 270 -3.14 -1.26 7.16
C VAL A 270 -4.19 -2.20 7.76
N THR A 271 -4.09 -2.53 9.06
CA THR A 271 -5.12 -3.31 9.75
C THR A 271 -6.22 -2.39 10.26
N ALA A 272 -7.46 -2.69 9.92
CA ALA A 272 -8.62 -1.95 10.41
C ALA A 272 -8.85 -2.20 11.91
N PRO A 273 -9.07 -1.16 12.73
CA PRO A 273 -9.34 -1.30 14.15
C PRO A 273 -10.72 -1.95 14.40
N ALA A 274 -10.94 -2.47 15.62
CA ALA A 274 -12.15 -3.22 16.00
C ALA A 274 -13.48 -2.47 15.77
N ASN A 275 -13.45 -1.14 15.69
CA ASN A 275 -14.64 -0.29 15.54
C ASN A 275 -14.73 0.37 14.15
N PHE A 276 -14.11 -0.20 13.13
CA PHE A 276 -14.15 0.31 11.74
C PHE A 276 -15.23 -0.40 10.91
N GLY A 277 -16.46 -0.39 11.39
CA GLY A 277 -17.61 -0.99 10.70
C GLY A 277 -17.42 -2.48 10.39
N SER A 278 -17.95 -2.95 9.27
CA SER A 278 -17.87 -4.36 8.84
C SER A 278 -16.49 -4.80 8.34
N ALA A 279 -15.55 -3.87 8.14
CA ALA A 279 -14.16 -4.19 7.83
C ALA A 279 -13.27 -4.30 9.09
N ALA A 280 -13.86 -4.26 10.29
CA ALA A 280 -13.13 -4.36 11.55
C ALA A 280 -12.26 -5.64 11.61
N GLY A 281 -10.97 -5.49 11.90
CA GLY A 281 -10.01 -6.59 11.96
C GLY A 281 -9.48 -7.06 10.60
N ASP A 282 -10.03 -6.58 9.49
CA ASP A 282 -9.53 -6.90 8.16
C ASP A 282 -8.23 -6.12 7.84
N LEU A 283 -7.51 -6.63 6.87
CA LEU A 283 -6.40 -5.93 6.24
C LEU A 283 -6.97 -5.06 5.10
N LEU A 284 -6.80 -3.75 5.20
CA LEU A 284 -7.18 -2.82 4.14
C LEU A 284 -5.99 -2.65 3.19
N ILE A 285 -6.21 -2.85 1.91
CA ILE A 285 -5.20 -2.68 0.86
C ILE A 285 -5.67 -1.61 -0.09
N GLY A 286 -4.90 -0.51 -0.19
CA GLY A 286 -5.14 0.60 -1.11
C GLY A 286 -4.46 0.36 -2.45
N ASN A 287 -5.24 0.45 -3.51
CA ASN A 287 -4.76 0.35 -4.89
C ASN A 287 -4.47 1.75 -5.45
N PHE A 288 -3.23 2.04 -5.76
CA PHE A 288 -2.89 3.25 -6.51
C PHE A 288 -3.52 3.23 -7.91
N GLY A 289 -3.49 2.09 -8.58
CA GLY A 289 -3.86 1.98 -9.99
C GLY A 289 -5.35 2.19 -10.30
N ASP A 290 -6.25 2.06 -9.30
CA ASP A 290 -7.69 2.34 -9.50
C ASP A 290 -8.36 3.08 -8.35
N GLY A 291 -7.59 3.51 -7.34
CA GLY A 291 -8.08 4.33 -6.23
C GLY A 291 -9.01 3.61 -5.27
N ARG A 292 -9.18 2.30 -5.33
CA ARG A 292 -10.08 1.54 -4.47
C ARG A 292 -9.35 0.95 -3.27
N ILE A 293 -10.10 0.79 -2.17
CA ILE A 293 -9.59 0.15 -0.95
C ILE A 293 -10.33 -1.17 -0.75
N GLY A 294 -9.60 -2.27 -0.88
CA GLY A 294 -10.12 -3.62 -0.63
C GLY A 294 -9.92 -4.05 0.82
N ALA A 295 -10.93 -4.66 1.42
CA ALA A 295 -10.83 -5.36 2.69
C ALA A 295 -10.55 -6.84 2.44
N TYR A 296 -9.58 -7.39 3.18
CA TYR A 296 -9.13 -8.77 3.06
C TYR A 296 -9.02 -9.40 4.45
N ASP A 297 -9.39 -10.66 4.57
CA ASP A 297 -9.13 -11.42 5.77
C ASP A 297 -7.62 -11.45 6.06
N ALA A 298 -7.21 -10.97 7.22
CA ALA A 298 -5.78 -10.77 7.55
C ALA A 298 -4.99 -12.10 7.65
N THR A 299 -5.68 -13.23 7.82
CA THR A 299 -5.07 -14.57 7.96
C THR A 299 -4.97 -15.28 6.61
N THR A 300 -6.06 -15.28 5.86
CA THR A 300 -6.20 -16.08 4.63
C THR A 300 -5.97 -15.27 3.35
N GLY A 301 -6.05 -13.93 3.41
CA GLY A 301 -6.02 -13.05 2.24
C GLY A 301 -7.30 -13.09 1.40
N ALA A 302 -8.38 -13.71 1.90
CA ALA A 302 -9.65 -13.76 1.20
C ALA A 302 -10.25 -12.35 1.07
N PHE A 303 -10.63 -11.96 -0.14
CA PHE A 303 -11.29 -10.67 -0.41
C PHE A 303 -12.68 -10.64 0.23
N ARG A 304 -13.01 -9.58 0.96
CA ARG A 304 -14.27 -9.39 1.70
C ARG A 304 -15.15 -8.29 1.11
N GLY A 305 -14.60 -7.45 0.25
CA GLY A 305 -15.31 -6.35 -0.40
C GLY A 305 -14.46 -5.09 -0.50
N PHE A 306 -14.90 -4.14 -1.32
CA PHE A 306 -14.34 -2.79 -1.32
C PHE A 306 -15.04 -1.92 -0.28
N LEU A 307 -14.34 -0.95 0.29
CA LEU A 307 -14.99 0.13 1.02
C LEU A 307 -15.92 0.87 0.06
N HIS A 308 -17.18 1.08 0.45
CA HIS A 308 -18.20 1.66 -0.40
C HIS A 308 -19.02 2.73 0.32
N ASP A 309 -19.66 3.61 -0.42
CA ASP A 309 -20.56 4.62 0.09
C ASP A 309 -21.95 4.06 0.48
N SER A 310 -22.87 4.93 0.88
CA SER A 310 -24.23 4.54 1.27
C SER A 310 -25.11 4.04 0.12
N THR A 311 -24.65 4.14 -1.12
CA THR A 311 -25.32 3.60 -2.31
C THR A 311 -24.75 2.24 -2.73
N SER A 312 -23.86 1.68 -1.94
CA SER A 312 -23.08 0.46 -2.24
C SER A 312 -22.11 0.62 -3.43
N THR A 313 -21.78 1.86 -3.80
CA THR A 313 -20.80 2.15 -4.82
C THR A 313 -19.41 2.14 -4.19
N PRO A 314 -18.42 1.37 -4.71
CA PRO A 314 -17.07 1.42 -4.21
C PRO A 314 -16.50 2.85 -4.23
N ILE A 315 -15.95 3.28 -3.10
CA ILE A 315 -15.26 4.56 -3.01
C ILE A 315 -14.01 4.48 -3.88
N THR A 316 -13.83 5.50 -4.72
CA THR A 316 -12.68 5.61 -5.63
C THR A 316 -11.97 6.94 -5.36
N ILE A 317 -10.71 6.86 -4.97
CA ILE A 317 -9.82 7.99 -4.67
C ILE A 317 -8.71 7.98 -5.72
N PRO A 318 -8.81 8.80 -6.80
CA PRO A 318 -7.81 8.77 -7.87
C PRO A 318 -6.40 9.08 -7.34
N GLY A 319 -5.42 8.26 -7.73
CA GLY A 319 -4.04 8.41 -7.28
C GLY A 319 -3.83 8.09 -5.80
N LEU A 320 -4.62 7.16 -5.24
CA LEU A 320 -4.53 6.74 -3.83
C LEU A 320 -3.15 6.17 -3.50
N TRP A 321 -2.44 6.82 -2.58
CA TRP A 321 -1.13 6.38 -2.09
C TRP A 321 -1.24 5.67 -0.75
N ASP A 322 -1.19 6.37 0.36
CA ASP A 322 -1.08 5.76 1.69
C ASP A 322 -2.40 5.74 2.46
N LEU A 323 -2.45 4.85 3.43
CA LEU A 323 -3.53 4.68 4.40
C LEU A 323 -2.95 4.56 5.80
N THR A 324 -3.49 5.31 6.76
CA THR A 324 -3.12 5.19 8.17
C THR A 324 -4.30 5.50 9.07
N PHE A 325 -4.40 4.82 10.21
CA PHE A 325 -5.40 5.18 11.23
C PHE A 325 -4.87 6.25 12.17
N GLY A 326 -5.79 7.06 12.71
CA GLY A 326 -5.47 8.12 13.65
C GLY A 326 -4.76 7.62 14.91
N VAL A 327 -3.89 8.46 15.47
CA VAL A 327 -3.09 8.20 16.68
C VAL A 327 -3.15 9.43 17.59
N GLY A 328 -3.04 9.24 18.90
CA GLY A 328 -3.02 10.34 19.86
C GLY A 328 -4.31 11.15 19.85
N SER A 329 -4.26 12.42 19.47
CA SER A 329 -5.43 13.30 19.38
C SER A 329 -6.27 13.05 18.11
N ALA A 330 -5.73 12.38 17.08
CA ALA A 330 -6.47 11.99 15.91
C ALA A 330 -7.30 10.71 16.19
N PRO A 331 -8.59 10.66 15.81
CA PRO A 331 -9.45 9.52 16.15
C PRO A 331 -8.93 8.19 15.59
N ALA A 332 -8.75 7.20 16.46
CA ALA A 332 -8.20 5.89 16.09
C ALA A 332 -9.09 5.07 15.14
N THR A 333 -10.35 5.46 14.96
CA THR A 333 -11.31 4.83 14.04
C THR A 333 -11.45 5.61 12.73
N THR A 334 -10.64 6.63 12.52
CA THR A 334 -10.61 7.42 11.28
C THR A 334 -9.45 6.94 10.43
N LEU A 335 -9.74 6.48 9.23
CA LEU A 335 -8.74 6.11 8.22
C LEU A 335 -8.36 7.35 7.43
N PHE A 336 -7.12 7.80 7.56
CA PHE A 336 -6.55 8.88 6.76
C PHE A 336 -5.99 8.30 5.46
N PHE A 337 -6.10 9.06 4.37
CA PHE A 337 -5.50 8.72 3.08
C PHE A 337 -4.80 9.90 2.45
N SER A 338 -3.74 9.65 1.70
CA SER A 338 -3.09 10.57 0.77
C SER A 338 -3.36 10.13 -0.67
N ALA A 339 -3.43 11.10 -1.58
CA ALA A 339 -3.64 10.80 -2.98
C ALA A 339 -3.05 11.90 -3.89
N GLY A 340 -2.58 11.49 -5.08
CA GLY A 340 -2.14 12.35 -6.18
C GLY A 340 -3.15 12.31 -7.33
N PRO A 341 -4.32 12.99 -7.24
CA PRO A 341 -5.28 13.02 -8.34
C PRO A 341 -4.74 13.79 -9.55
N ASN A 342 -5.46 13.73 -10.69
CA ASN A 342 -5.10 14.38 -11.93
C ASN A 342 -3.71 13.97 -12.44
N ASP A 343 -3.49 12.64 -12.55
CA ASP A 343 -2.20 12.05 -12.95
C ASP A 343 -1.03 12.61 -12.12
N GLU A 344 -1.21 12.62 -10.80
CA GLU A 344 -0.25 13.07 -9.77
C GLU A 344 0.10 14.58 -9.81
N ASN A 345 -0.60 15.37 -10.62
CA ASN A 345 -0.36 16.81 -10.69
C ASN A 345 -0.95 17.57 -9.51
N ASP A 346 -1.96 17.00 -8.83
CA ASP A 346 -2.60 17.61 -7.69
C ASP A 346 -2.38 16.76 -6.42
N GLY A 347 -2.77 17.29 -5.26
CA GLY A 347 -2.65 16.62 -3.98
C GLY A 347 -3.93 16.63 -3.15
N LEU A 348 -4.22 15.51 -2.49
CA LEU A 348 -5.36 15.36 -1.62
C LEU A 348 -5.01 14.56 -0.36
N LEU A 349 -5.33 15.13 0.80
CA LEU A 349 -5.37 14.47 2.10
C LEU A 349 -6.81 14.40 2.56
N GLY A 350 -7.29 13.21 2.92
CA GLY A 350 -8.66 13.03 3.36
C GLY A 350 -8.82 11.90 4.37
N THR A 351 -10.06 11.63 4.73
CA THR A 351 -10.41 10.58 5.70
C THR A 351 -11.61 9.76 5.24
N LEU A 352 -11.65 8.51 5.72
CA LEU A 352 -12.81 7.64 5.65
C LEU A 352 -13.23 7.24 7.07
N THR A 353 -14.53 7.31 7.36
CA THR A 353 -15.12 6.86 8.63
C THR A 353 -16.28 5.91 8.34
N ALA A 354 -16.43 4.86 9.15
CA ALA A 354 -17.59 3.97 9.06
C ALA A 354 -18.86 4.74 9.47
N LYS A 355 -19.97 4.48 8.75
CA LYS A 355 -21.29 5.07 9.00
C LYS A 355 -22.17 4.15 9.84
#